data_a856904e362816d928fa18e696dd9309
#
_entry.id   a856904e362816d928fa18e696dd9309
#
_cell.length_a   1.000
_cell.length_b   1.000
_cell.length_c   1.000
_cell.angle_alpha   90.00
_cell.angle_beta   90.00
_cell.angle_gamma   90.00
#
_symmetry.space_group_name_H-M   'P 1'
#
loop_
_entity.id
_entity.type
_entity.pdbx_description
1 polymer ?
#
loop_
_entity_poly.entity_id
_entity_poly.type
_entity_poly.pdbx_seq_one_letter_code
_entity_poly.pdbx_strand_id
1 'polypeptide(L)'
;LGQIDAGIAGGVDSISDAPIVYNDSFRKILLASAHGKTIQEKIKPWLGMKLRFLKPKLPGVKEPRTGLSMGESTEIIAKTYNISRESQDQLALESHEKAAKAYDEGFYDNLVHPFKGVSEDNIIRRNIAIDKLKALKTVFDKSEQGTMTPGNSTSLTDGAAAVLLSSEEWAHQNNLQIEAYLSHCEIAAIDYINDDYLS
;
A
#
# COMPACT_ATOMS: atom_id res chain seq x y z
N LEU A 1 29.23 5.55 -2.03
CA LEU A 1 30.26 4.54 -1.79
C LEU A 1 31.18 4.32 -3.00
N GLY A 2 30.91 4.94 -4.17
CA GLY A 2 31.76 4.88 -5.36
C GLY A 2 31.88 3.49 -5.99
N GLN A 3 30.92 2.61 -5.81
CA GLN A 3 30.94 1.26 -6.39
C GLN A 3 30.27 1.20 -7.77
N ILE A 4 29.31 2.11 -8.02
CA ILE A 4 28.62 2.27 -9.30
C ILE A 4 28.35 3.76 -9.53
N ASP A 5 28.34 4.18 -10.80
CA ASP A 5 28.07 5.56 -11.18
C ASP A 5 26.60 5.82 -11.49
N ALA A 6 25.87 4.79 -11.85
CA ALA A 6 24.42 4.84 -12.08
C ALA A 6 23.73 3.53 -11.71
N GLY A 7 22.47 3.61 -11.36
CA GLY A 7 21.66 2.46 -11.04
C GLY A 7 20.16 2.76 -11.14
N ILE A 8 19.37 1.74 -11.42
CA ILE A 8 17.90 1.82 -11.37
C ILE A 8 17.45 1.15 -10.08
N ALA A 9 16.72 1.89 -9.25
CA ALA A 9 16.03 1.35 -8.09
C ALA A 9 14.53 1.35 -8.35
N GLY A 10 13.84 0.28 -7.95
CA GLY A 10 12.40 0.20 -8.18
C GLY A 10 11.76 -0.94 -7.42
N GLY A 11 10.44 -0.94 -7.43
CA GLY A 11 9.63 -1.98 -6.83
C GLY A 11 8.24 -2.06 -7.44
N VAL A 12 7.58 -3.16 -7.21
CA VAL A 12 6.20 -3.42 -7.64
C VAL A 12 5.44 -4.08 -6.49
N ASP A 13 4.19 -3.68 -6.33
CA ASP A 13 3.25 -4.29 -5.41
C ASP A 13 1.93 -4.57 -6.12
N SER A 14 1.39 -5.77 -5.97
CA SER A 14 0.12 -6.17 -6.57
C SER A 14 -0.86 -6.61 -5.51
N ILE A 15 -2.02 -5.95 -5.48
CA ILE A 15 -3.14 -6.25 -4.61
C ILE A 15 -4.20 -7.06 -5.35
N SER A 16 -4.32 -6.84 -6.67
CA SER A 16 -5.29 -7.54 -7.51
C SER A 16 -4.97 -9.03 -7.71
N ASP A 17 -3.69 -9.41 -7.61
CA ASP A 17 -3.22 -10.80 -7.68
C ASP A 17 -2.64 -11.28 -6.34
N ALA A 18 -3.38 -11.03 -5.26
CA ALA A 18 -2.97 -11.43 -3.93
C ALA A 18 -2.94 -12.97 -3.79
N PRO A 19 -1.84 -13.56 -3.31
CA PRO A 19 -1.72 -15.02 -3.21
C PRO A 19 -2.69 -15.60 -2.18
N ILE A 20 -3.44 -16.61 -2.60
CA ILE A 20 -4.23 -17.43 -1.68
C ILE A 20 -3.32 -18.50 -1.09
N VAL A 21 -3.11 -18.47 0.22
CA VAL A 21 -2.21 -19.41 0.90
C VAL A 21 -2.96 -20.46 1.69
N TYR A 22 -2.31 -21.59 1.94
CA TYR A 22 -2.87 -22.62 2.79
C TYR A 22 -2.95 -22.17 4.26
N ASN A 23 -3.97 -22.67 4.96
CA ASN A 23 -4.04 -22.55 6.41
C ASN A 23 -2.76 -23.09 7.05
N ASP A 24 -2.27 -22.44 8.12
CA ASP A 24 -1.01 -22.80 8.77
C ASP A 24 -0.96 -24.26 9.23
N SER A 25 -2.08 -24.83 9.67
CA SER A 25 -2.15 -26.25 10.06
C SER A 25 -1.95 -27.16 8.85
N PHE A 26 -2.54 -26.85 7.71
CA PHE A 26 -2.36 -27.63 6.48
C PHE A 26 -0.96 -27.47 5.92
N ARG A 27 -0.43 -26.24 5.90
CA ARG A 27 0.94 -25.96 5.50
C ARG A 27 1.96 -26.76 6.31
N LYS A 28 1.78 -26.84 7.64
CA LYS A 28 2.65 -27.64 8.51
C LYS A 28 2.60 -29.14 8.19
N ILE A 29 1.42 -29.68 7.88
CA ILE A 29 1.26 -31.07 7.46
C ILE A 29 2.03 -31.31 6.15
N LEU A 30 1.86 -30.44 5.15
CA LEU A 30 2.56 -30.54 3.86
C LEU A 30 4.07 -30.50 4.04
N LEU A 31 4.57 -29.54 4.82
CA LEU A 31 6.02 -29.41 5.07
C LEU A 31 6.59 -30.61 5.83
N ALA A 32 5.90 -31.08 6.88
CA ALA A 32 6.33 -32.23 7.63
C ALA A 32 6.34 -33.52 6.75
N SER A 33 5.33 -33.67 5.88
CA SER A 33 5.28 -34.77 4.92
C SER A 33 6.42 -34.68 3.87
N ALA A 34 6.68 -33.47 3.35
CA ALA A 34 7.75 -33.25 2.36
C ALA A 34 9.16 -33.52 2.94
N HIS A 35 9.38 -33.17 4.20
CA HIS A 35 10.68 -33.38 4.86
C HIS A 35 10.87 -34.83 5.40
N GLY A 36 9.83 -35.67 5.42
CA GLY A 36 9.93 -37.06 5.86
C GLY A 36 10.90 -37.87 4.99
N LYS A 37 11.82 -38.61 5.61
CA LYS A 37 12.79 -39.48 4.93
C LYS A 37 12.20 -40.85 4.61
N THR A 38 11.28 -41.35 5.45
CA THR A 38 10.63 -42.60 5.29
C THR A 38 9.15 -42.46 4.91
N ILE A 39 8.54 -43.48 4.35
CA ILE A 39 7.09 -43.51 4.02
C ILE A 39 6.23 -43.25 5.26
N GLN A 40 6.63 -43.83 6.39
CA GLN A 40 5.91 -43.62 7.67
C GLN A 40 5.97 -42.17 8.12
N GLU A 41 7.12 -41.52 8.04
CA GLU A 41 7.30 -40.11 8.38
C GLU A 41 6.50 -39.18 7.44
N LYS A 42 6.36 -39.53 6.17
CA LYS A 42 5.56 -38.77 5.19
C LYS A 42 4.05 -38.90 5.46
N ILE A 43 3.58 -40.05 5.92
CA ILE A 43 2.15 -40.30 6.15
C ILE A 43 1.70 -39.82 7.55
N LYS A 44 2.54 -39.96 8.57
CA LYS A 44 2.22 -39.61 9.97
C LYS A 44 1.57 -38.21 10.15
N PRO A 45 2.03 -37.10 9.50
CA PRO A 45 1.40 -35.80 9.63
C PRO A 45 -0.08 -35.79 9.17
N TRP A 46 -0.46 -36.63 8.22
CA TRP A 46 -1.80 -36.67 7.65
C TRP A 46 -2.85 -37.33 8.58
N LEU A 47 -2.42 -38.12 9.55
CA LEU A 47 -3.32 -38.74 10.51
C LEU A 47 -4.07 -37.71 11.39
N GLY A 48 -3.52 -36.51 11.55
CA GLY A 48 -4.16 -35.42 12.29
C GLY A 48 -4.94 -34.44 11.42
N MET A 49 -5.10 -34.72 10.12
CA MET A 49 -5.75 -33.80 9.18
C MET A 49 -7.24 -33.65 9.49
N LYS A 50 -7.73 -32.42 9.45
CA LYS A 50 -9.15 -32.09 9.57
C LYS A 50 -9.58 -31.29 8.34
N LEU A 51 -10.80 -31.50 7.83
CA LEU A 51 -11.33 -30.81 6.65
C LEU A 51 -11.24 -29.28 6.78
N ARG A 52 -11.41 -28.72 7.98
CA ARG A 52 -11.25 -27.28 8.25
C ARG A 52 -9.87 -26.74 7.93
N PHE A 53 -8.82 -27.57 7.86
CA PHE A 53 -7.47 -27.14 7.51
C PHE A 53 -7.30 -26.86 6.02
N LEU A 54 -8.18 -27.41 5.18
CA LEU A 54 -8.20 -27.14 3.73
C LEU A 54 -8.70 -25.74 3.39
N LYS A 55 -9.38 -25.05 4.34
CA LYS A 55 -9.87 -23.70 4.09
C LYS A 55 -8.68 -22.78 3.79
N PRO A 56 -8.63 -22.16 2.60
CA PRO A 56 -7.55 -21.26 2.24
C PRO A 56 -7.59 -20.02 3.13
N LYS A 57 -6.43 -19.35 3.24
CA LYS A 57 -6.28 -18.10 3.96
C LYS A 57 -5.88 -17.00 2.96
N LEU A 58 -6.67 -15.95 2.92
CA LEU A 58 -6.30 -14.74 2.21
C LEU A 58 -5.27 -13.95 3.02
N PRO A 59 -4.36 -13.23 2.37
CA PRO A 59 -3.48 -12.29 3.05
C PRO A 59 -4.29 -11.32 3.90
N GLY A 60 -3.85 -11.11 5.12
CA GLY A 60 -4.46 -10.11 5.99
C GLY A 60 -3.93 -8.71 5.66
N VAL A 61 -4.79 -7.70 5.76
CA VAL A 61 -4.41 -6.28 5.65
C VAL A 61 -4.10 -5.65 7.02
N LYS A 62 -3.93 -6.51 8.05
CA LYS A 62 -3.65 -6.09 9.42
C LYS A 62 -2.22 -6.43 9.80
N GLU A 63 -1.56 -5.50 10.48
CA GLU A 63 -0.25 -5.74 11.07
C GLU A 63 -0.36 -6.85 12.15
N PRO A 64 0.45 -7.92 12.09
CA PRO A 64 0.27 -9.09 12.96
C PRO A 64 0.48 -8.82 14.45
N ARG A 65 1.29 -7.84 14.85
CA ARG A 65 1.63 -7.55 16.24
C ARG A 65 0.59 -6.65 16.90
N THR A 66 0.17 -5.60 16.20
CA THR A 66 -0.83 -4.66 16.70
C THR A 66 -2.26 -5.14 16.46
N GLY A 67 -2.45 -5.97 15.44
CA GLY A 67 -3.78 -6.37 14.97
C GLY A 67 -4.54 -5.27 14.25
N LEU A 68 -3.93 -4.11 14.02
CA LEU A 68 -4.53 -2.95 13.37
C LEU A 68 -4.30 -3.01 11.85
N SER A 69 -5.29 -2.57 11.10
CA SER A 69 -5.11 -2.20 9.69
C SER A 69 -4.48 -0.82 9.57
N MET A 70 -3.97 -0.47 8.40
CA MET A 70 -3.44 0.88 8.15
C MET A 70 -4.47 1.95 8.45
N GLY A 71 -5.74 1.74 8.07
CA GLY A 71 -6.81 2.70 8.37
C GLY A 71 -7.12 2.82 9.86
N GLU A 72 -7.11 1.73 10.62
CA GLU A 72 -7.26 1.76 12.08
C GLU A 72 -6.09 2.50 12.76
N SER A 73 -4.84 2.30 12.30
CA SER A 73 -3.68 3.06 12.76
C SER A 73 -3.81 4.54 12.42
N THR A 74 -4.19 4.87 11.21
CA THR A 74 -4.36 6.27 10.77
C THR A 74 -5.48 6.98 11.54
N GLU A 75 -6.56 6.27 11.90
CA GLU A 75 -7.62 6.81 12.77
C GLU A 75 -7.06 7.20 14.16
N ILE A 76 -6.16 6.37 14.72
CA ILE A 76 -5.49 6.68 15.99
C ILE A 76 -4.61 7.93 15.83
N ILE A 77 -3.84 8.02 14.74
CA ILE A 77 -3.00 9.19 14.42
C ILE A 77 -3.85 10.45 14.30
N ALA A 78 -4.94 10.39 13.55
CA ALA A 78 -5.85 11.52 13.38
C ALA A 78 -6.36 12.05 14.71
N LYS A 79 -6.70 11.17 15.65
CA LYS A 79 -7.13 11.53 17.01
C LYS A 79 -6.00 12.11 17.85
N THR A 80 -4.82 11.49 17.81
CA THR A 80 -3.63 11.91 18.57
C THR A 80 -3.22 13.34 18.20
N TYR A 81 -3.29 13.67 16.91
CA TYR A 81 -2.92 15.00 16.41
C TYR A 81 -4.13 15.94 16.22
N ASN A 82 -5.31 15.55 16.68
CA ASN A 82 -6.53 16.34 16.58
C ASN A 82 -6.85 16.79 15.14
N ILE A 83 -6.63 15.90 14.15
CA ILE A 83 -6.95 16.16 12.75
C ILE A 83 -8.46 15.96 12.56
N SER A 84 -9.18 17.04 12.28
CA SER A 84 -10.63 16.97 12.17
C SER A 84 -11.11 16.23 10.92
N ARG A 85 -12.31 15.69 10.97
CA ARG A 85 -13.00 15.08 9.84
C ARG A 85 -13.14 16.07 8.68
N GLU A 86 -13.47 17.32 8.96
CA GLU A 86 -13.62 18.39 7.98
C GLU A 86 -12.34 18.65 7.22
N SER A 87 -11.20 18.68 7.94
CA SER A 87 -9.88 18.86 7.33
C SER A 87 -9.52 17.70 6.38
N GLN A 88 -9.83 16.46 6.78
CA GLN A 88 -9.62 15.28 5.96
C GLN A 88 -10.50 15.27 4.70
N ASP A 89 -11.79 15.60 4.84
CA ASP A 89 -12.73 15.67 3.73
C ASP A 89 -12.37 16.81 2.77
N GLN A 90 -11.89 17.95 3.28
CA GLN A 90 -11.43 19.08 2.46
C GLN A 90 -10.19 18.70 1.65
N LEU A 91 -9.22 18.02 2.26
CA LEU A 91 -8.04 17.53 1.56
C LEU A 91 -8.42 16.57 0.43
N ALA A 92 -9.34 15.65 0.70
CA ALA A 92 -9.83 14.70 -0.31
C ALA A 92 -10.53 15.41 -1.47
N LEU A 93 -11.39 16.39 -1.19
CA LEU A 93 -12.05 17.22 -2.20
C LEU A 93 -11.01 17.91 -3.10
N GLU A 94 -10.10 18.66 -2.49
CA GLU A 94 -9.05 19.39 -3.21
C GLU A 94 -8.16 18.47 -4.05
N SER A 95 -7.84 17.28 -3.54
CA SER A 95 -7.03 16.31 -4.27
C SER A 95 -7.72 15.86 -5.56
N HIS A 96 -9.00 15.54 -5.50
CA HIS A 96 -9.78 15.17 -6.69
C HIS A 96 -9.94 16.34 -7.67
N GLU A 97 -10.22 17.55 -7.18
CA GLU A 97 -10.36 18.74 -8.01
C GLU A 97 -9.05 19.10 -8.73
N LYS A 98 -7.92 19.07 -8.01
CA LYS A 98 -6.59 19.31 -8.57
C LYS A 98 -6.23 18.29 -9.63
N ALA A 99 -6.49 17.01 -9.38
CA ALA A 99 -6.20 15.95 -10.34
C ALA A 99 -7.09 16.05 -11.58
N ALA A 100 -8.39 16.32 -11.43
CA ALA A 100 -9.30 16.54 -12.55
C ALA A 100 -8.86 17.73 -13.42
N LYS A 101 -8.54 18.85 -12.76
CA LYS A 101 -8.03 20.04 -13.44
C LYS A 101 -6.73 19.77 -14.19
N ALA A 102 -5.79 19.02 -13.61
CA ALA A 102 -4.54 18.67 -14.24
C ALA A 102 -4.75 17.84 -15.54
N TYR A 103 -5.72 16.94 -15.55
CA TYR A 103 -6.12 16.24 -16.80
C TYR A 103 -6.73 17.19 -17.82
N ASP A 104 -7.62 18.09 -17.40
CA ASP A 104 -8.30 19.04 -18.29
C ASP A 104 -7.31 20.05 -18.93
N GLU A 105 -6.24 20.38 -18.22
CA GLU A 105 -5.15 21.27 -18.67
C GLU A 105 -4.06 20.55 -19.46
N GLY A 106 -4.16 19.23 -19.69
CA GLY A 106 -3.17 18.45 -20.45
C GLY A 106 -1.86 18.17 -19.69
N PHE A 107 -1.81 18.41 -18.39
CA PHE A 107 -0.59 18.18 -17.58
C PHE A 107 -0.09 16.72 -17.70
N TYR A 108 -1.00 15.78 -17.83
CA TYR A 108 -0.66 14.35 -17.91
C TYR A 108 -0.42 13.81 -19.32
N ASP A 109 -0.57 14.61 -20.38
CA ASP A 109 -0.52 14.14 -21.78
C ASP A 109 0.81 13.44 -22.13
N ASN A 110 1.91 13.90 -21.55
CA ASN A 110 3.24 13.33 -21.75
C ASN A 110 3.68 12.38 -20.60
N LEU A 111 2.88 12.22 -19.55
CA LEU A 111 3.21 11.44 -18.36
C LEU A 111 2.44 10.12 -18.30
N VAL A 112 1.18 10.12 -18.75
CA VAL A 112 0.31 8.95 -18.75
C VAL A 112 0.35 8.27 -20.12
N HIS A 113 0.87 7.04 -20.16
CA HIS A 113 0.85 6.22 -21.38
C HIS A 113 -0.36 5.28 -21.35
N PRO A 114 -1.25 5.37 -22.37
CA PRO A 114 -2.40 4.48 -22.46
C PRO A 114 -1.98 3.01 -22.48
N PHE A 115 -2.63 2.19 -21.65
CA PHE A 115 -2.35 0.76 -21.57
C PHE A 115 -3.65 -0.04 -21.47
N LYS A 116 -3.81 -1.05 -22.34
CA LYS A 116 -5.01 -1.93 -22.41
C LYS A 116 -6.35 -1.18 -22.41
N GLY A 117 -6.39 -0.02 -23.08
CA GLY A 117 -7.62 0.77 -23.20
C GLY A 117 -7.88 1.74 -22.03
N VAL A 118 -6.98 1.81 -21.06
CA VAL A 118 -7.02 2.80 -19.98
C VAL A 118 -6.05 3.93 -20.30
N SER A 119 -6.55 5.15 -20.35
CA SER A 119 -5.79 6.38 -20.67
C SER A 119 -5.87 7.45 -19.58
N GLU A 120 -6.66 7.24 -18.55
CA GLU A 120 -6.89 8.19 -17.46
C GLU A 120 -7.05 7.42 -16.14
N ASP A 121 -6.69 8.05 -15.03
CA ASP A 121 -6.95 7.52 -13.69
C ASP A 121 -8.45 7.45 -13.42
N ASN A 122 -8.98 6.25 -13.24
CA ASN A 122 -10.40 6.00 -13.00
C ASN A 122 -10.84 6.21 -11.54
N ILE A 123 -9.91 6.53 -10.64
CA ILE A 123 -10.21 6.80 -9.22
C ILE A 123 -10.67 8.24 -9.03
N ILE A 124 -10.30 9.16 -9.92
CA ILE A 124 -10.64 10.57 -9.84
C ILE A 124 -12.16 10.76 -9.90
N ARG A 125 -12.70 11.49 -8.93
CA ARG A 125 -14.14 11.82 -8.83
C ARG A 125 -14.37 13.25 -9.26
N ARG A 126 -14.59 13.51 -10.56
CA ARG A 126 -14.81 14.84 -11.13
C ARG A 126 -16.05 15.56 -10.55
N ASN A 127 -17.04 14.81 -10.06
CA ASN A 127 -18.28 15.33 -9.49
C ASN A 127 -18.33 15.15 -7.95
N ILE A 128 -17.16 15.23 -7.31
CA ILE A 128 -17.07 15.19 -5.84
C ILE A 128 -17.64 16.50 -5.26
N ALA A 129 -18.25 16.40 -4.08
CA ALA A 129 -18.75 17.57 -3.36
C ALA A 129 -18.57 17.35 -1.86
N ILE A 130 -18.31 18.44 -1.13
CA ILE A 130 -18.04 18.36 0.31
C ILE A 130 -19.22 17.79 1.09
N ASP A 131 -20.47 18.11 0.71
CA ASP A 131 -21.66 17.58 1.37
C ASP A 131 -21.81 16.06 1.19
N LYS A 132 -21.40 15.53 0.05
CA LYS A 132 -21.36 14.08 -0.20
C LYS A 132 -20.32 13.40 0.68
N LEU A 133 -19.15 14.01 0.86
CA LEU A 133 -18.09 13.49 1.74
C LEU A 133 -18.55 13.49 3.20
N LYS A 134 -19.14 14.59 3.68
CA LYS A 134 -19.67 14.71 5.03
C LYS A 134 -20.76 13.69 5.35
N ALA A 135 -21.57 13.30 4.35
CA ALA A 135 -22.62 12.30 4.52
C ALA A 135 -22.12 10.85 4.64
N LEU A 136 -20.85 10.58 4.34
CA LEU A 136 -20.29 9.24 4.42
C LEU A 136 -20.09 8.80 5.87
N LYS A 137 -20.40 7.53 6.13
CA LYS A 137 -20.16 6.90 7.42
C LYS A 137 -18.69 6.53 7.60
N THR A 138 -18.22 6.63 8.84
CA THR A 138 -16.87 6.19 9.22
C THR A 138 -16.71 4.67 9.06
N VAL A 139 -15.50 4.23 8.72
CA VAL A 139 -15.20 2.83 8.40
C VAL A 139 -14.37 2.16 9.49
N PHE A 140 -13.32 2.82 9.93
CA PHE A 140 -12.34 2.24 10.85
C PHE A 140 -12.71 2.42 12.32
N ASP A 141 -13.32 3.52 12.67
CA ASP A 141 -13.97 3.73 13.95
C ASP A 141 -15.44 4.11 13.73
N LYS A 142 -16.34 3.28 14.25
CA LYS A 142 -17.80 3.47 14.13
C LYS A 142 -18.41 4.27 15.28
N SER A 143 -17.59 4.72 16.22
CA SER A 143 -18.03 5.63 17.29
C SER A 143 -18.27 7.05 16.74
N GLU A 144 -18.84 7.92 17.57
CA GLU A 144 -19.01 9.33 17.24
C GLU A 144 -17.68 10.07 17.04
N GLN A 145 -16.57 9.49 17.51
CA GLN A 145 -15.23 10.04 17.38
C GLN A 145 -14.50 9.57 16.10
N GLY A 146 -15.12 8.72 15.28
CA GLY A 146 -14.54 8.26 14.03
C GLY A 146 -14.47 9.38 13.00
N THR A 147 -13.37 9.45 12.26
CA THR A 147 -13.11 10.52 11.29
C THR A 147 -12.96 10.01 9.87
N MET A 148 -12.43 8.81 9.70
CA MET A 148 -12.07 8.28 8.38
C MET A 148 -13.24 7.56 7.70
N THR A 149 -13.44 7.87 6.42
CA THR A 149 -14.48 7.31 5.56
C THR A 149 -13.91 6.79 4.26
N PRO A 150 -14.70 6.08 3.43
CA PRO A 150 -14.25 5.72 2.08
C PRO A 150 -13.95 6.93 1.18
N GLY A 151 -14.45 8.11 1.51
CA GLY A 151 -14.27 9.32 0.72
C GLY A 151 -12.97 10.06 1.02
N ASN A 152 -12.44 9.95 2.23
CA ASN A 152 -11.17 10.54 2.64
C ASN A 152 -10.05 9.49 2.85
N SER A 153 -10.24 8.30 2.31
CA SER A 153 -9.27 7.21 2.33
C SER A 153 -8.96 6.76 0.90
N THR A 154 -7.70 6.41 0.64
CA THR A 154 -7.29 5.92 -0.68
C THR A 154 -7.76 4.48 -0.90
N SER A 155 -8.02 4.15 -2.17
CA SER A 155 -8.25 2.77 -2.58
C SER A 155 -6.94 1.97 -2.55
N LEU A 156 -7.06 0.66 -2.30
CA LEU A 156 -5.96 -0.27 -2.54
C LEU A 156 -5.80 -0.47 -4.05
N THR A 157 -4.60 -0.22 -4.57
CA THR A 157 -4.29 -0.32 -6.01
C THR A 157 -2.97 -1.03 -6.23
N ASP A 158 -2.83 -1.65 -7.39
CA ASP A 158 -1.53 -2.12 -7.86
C ASP A 158 -0.63 -0.92 -8.11
N GLY A 159 0.66 -1.06 -7.88
CA GLY A 159 1.63 0.00 -8.07
C GLY A 159 2.99 -0.53 -8.50
N ALA A 160 3.67 0.26 -9.30
CA ALA A 160 5.07 0.04 -9.64
C ALA A 160 5.76 1.40 -9.77
N ALA A 161 6.98 1.49 -9.28
CA ALA A 161 7.80 2.69 -9.40
C ALA A 161 9.24 2.31 -9.71
N ALA A 162 9.90 3.13 -10.49
CA ALA A 162 11.33 3.02 -10.75
C ALA A 162 11.95 4.41 -10.81
N VAL A 163 13.17 4.54 -10.33
CA VAL A 163 13.95 5.77 -10.37
C VAL A 163 15.36 5.47 -10.88
N LEU A 164 15.86 6.31 -11.78
CA LEU A 164 17.27 6.31 -12.19
C LEU A 164 18.04 7.23 -11.27
N LEU A 165 19.02 6.70 -10.59
CA LEU A 165 19.95 7.42 -9.73
C LEU A 165 21.35 7.38 -10.35
N SER A 166 22.05 8.50 -10.38
CA SER A 166 23.42 8.55 -10.91
C SER A 166 24.25 9.61 -10.20
N SER A 167 25.59 9.58 -10.44
CA SER A 167 26.40 10.74 -10.17
C SER A 167 26.10 11.85 -11.17
N GLU A 168 26.40 13.09 -10.80
CA GLU A 168 26.22 14.26 -11.67
C GLU A 168 27.08 14.13 -12.92
N GLU A 169 28.31 13.66 -12.76
CA GLU A 169 29.25 13.47 -13.87
C GLU A 169 28.71 12.46 -14.88
N TRP A 170 28.14 11.35 -14.42
CA TRP A 170 27.57 10.33 -15.29
C TRP A 170 26.35 10.87 -16.06
N ALA A 171 25.49 11.64 -15.40
CA ALA A 171 24.34 12.27 -16.04
C ALA A 171 24.78 13.22 -17.17
N HIS A 172 25.76 14.08 -16.92
CA HIS A 172 26.33 14.97 -17.93
C HIS A 172 26.98 14.25 -19.10
N GLN A 173 27.78 13.21 -18.84
CA GLN A 173 28.40 12.40 -19.88
C GLN A 173 27.39 11.71 -20.79
N ASN A 174 26.21 11.39 -20.28
CA ASN A 174 25.14 10.75 -21.04
C ASN A 174 24.08 11.75 -21.55
N ASN A 175 24.30 13.07 -21.43
CA ASN A 175 23.39 14.14 -21.84
C ASN A 175 22.00 13.98 -21.23
N LEU A 176 21.90 13.53 -19.98
CA LEU A 176 20.64 13.44 -19.26
C LEU A 176 20.37 14.71 -18.49
N GLN A 177 19.11 15.16 -18.53
CA GLN A 177 18.65 16.23 -17.68
C GLN A 177 18.57 15.74 -16.23
N ILE A 178 19.12 16.53 -15.31
CA ILE A 178 19.01 16.26 -13.88
C ILE A 178 17.69 16.88 -13.40
N GLU A 179 16.77 16.04 -12.96
CA GLU A 179 15.45 16.44 -12.49
C GLU A 179 15.46 16.88 -11.02
N ALA A 180 16.31 16.22 -10.19
CA ALA A 180 16.43 16.52 -8.78
C ALA A 180 17.76 15.99 -8.22
N TYR A 181 18.17 16.54 -7.08
CA TYR A 181 19.31 16.05 -6.31
C TYR A 181 18.84 15.40 -5.02
N LEU A 182 19.36 14.20 -4.71
CA LEU A 182 19.20 13.57 -3.41
C LEU A 182 20.17 14.23 -2.42
N SER A 183 19.67 15.17 -1.64
CA SER A 183 20.48 15.98 -0.71
C SER A 183 20.60 15.35 0.68
N HIS A 184 19.68 14.49 1.08
CA HIS A 184 19.63 13.90 2.41
C HIS A 184 18.99 12.51 2.38
N CYS A 185 19.50 11.62 3.22
CA CYS A 185 18.92 10.31 3.47
C CYS A 185 19.04 9.99 4.97
N GLU A 186 17.94 9.62 5.59
CA GLU A 186 17.89 9.26 6.99
C GLU A 186 17.11 7.96 7.18
N ILE A 187 17.52 7.17 8.18
CA ILE A 187 16.85 5.95 8.59
C ILE A 187 16.43 6.10 10.03
N ALA A 188 15.16 5.92 10.32
CA ALA A 188 14.61 5.94 11.66
C ALA A 188 13.93 4.62 12.00
N ALA A 189 13.86 4.30 13.28
CA ALA A 189 13.09 3.18 13.83
C ALA A 189 12.36 3.65 15.09
N ILE A 190 11.10 3.24 15.20
CA ILE A 190 10.23 3.59 16.33
C ILE A 190 9.60 2.34 16.94
N ASP A 191 9.14 2.43 18.17
CA ASP A 191 8.30 1.41 18.80
C ASP A 191 6.83 1.63 18.43
N TYR A 192 6.45 1.21 17.22
CA TYR A 192 5.09 1.35 16.69
C TYR A 192 4.04 0.52 17.45
N ILE A 193 4.44 -0.31 18.43
CA ILE A 193 3.50 -1.06 19.25
C ILE A 193 3.01 -0.22 20.43
N ASN A 194 3.91 0.53 21.06
CA ASN A 194 3.66 1.20 22.33
C ASN A 194 3.56 2.72 22.23
N ASP A 195 4.33 3.37 21.36
CA ASP A 195 4.56 4.80 21.47
C ASP A 195 4.26 5.63 20.24
N ASP A 196 4.45 5.13 19.02
CA ASP A 196 4.31 5.98 17.85
C ASP A 196 3.73 5.20 16.65
N TYR A 197 2.70 5.77 16.07
CA TYR A 197 1.99 5.20 14.92
C TYR A 197 2.36 5.88 13.59
N LEU A 198 3.37 6.75 13.59
CA LEU A 198 3.79 7.56 12.43
C LEU A 198 4.83 6.87 11.54
N SER A 199 5.00 5.57 11.63
CA SER A 199 5.93 4.82 10.76
C SER A 199 5.31 4.43 9.43
#